data_c9526fc3afd00f0233fc3b46dc8e60e3
#
_entry.id   c9526fc3afd00f0233fc3b46dc8e60e3
#
_cell.length_a   1.000
_cell.length_b   1.000
_cell.length_c   1.000
_cell.angle_alpha   90.00
_cell.angle_beta   90.00
_cell.angle_gamma   90.00
#
_symmetry.space_group_name_H-M   'P 1'
#
loop_
_entity.id
_entity.type
_entity.pdbx_description
1 polymer ?
#
loop_
_entity_poly.entity_id
_entity_poly.type
_entity_poly.pdbx_seq_one_letter_code
_entity_poly.pdbx_strand_id
1 'polypeptide(L)'
;MILESLLPAIQTKINDSSLPDHVKDVQMEGIEHIKLIDASPIGINIRSTVATYINVHDELRKRFAKTESAKSKGYKAGDFSYNTGKLRCPVCDGTGIINLDVQFLPDVEIPCPDCRGARYAKLADNVKYISKSGEAFSLPELMEMDINSALKACKDLKIVSQRLKVLQNLGLGYLTLGEETPGLSGGEAQRLKLASEMGKGQADSVFVFDEPTIGLHPLDVQTLLDVFQTLVNNGATVIIIEHDLDVILSLIHI
;
A
#
# COMPACT_ATOMS: atom_id res chain seq x y z
N MET A 1 -19.42 -15.51 -12.63
CA MET A 1 -19.31 -15.14 -14.07
C MET A 1 -18.21 -14.08 -14.29
N ILE A 2 -18.22 -12.90 -13.67
CA ILE A 2 -17.17 -11.88 -13.91
C ILE A 2 -15.79 -12.41 -13.51
N LEU A 3 -15.63 -12.88 -12.28
CA LEU A 3 -14.33 -13.35 -11.74
C LEU A 3 -13.84 -14.66 -12.38
N GLU A 4 -14.74 -15.57 -12.74
CA GLU A 4 -14.38 -16.90 -13.23
C GLU A 4 -14.35 -17.01 -14.76
N SER A 5 -14.96 -16.08 -15.47
CA SER A 5 -15.05 -16.12 -16.93
C SER A 5 -14.47 -14.88 -17.58
N LEU A 6 -15.02 -13.70 -17.30
CA LEU A 6 -14.62 -12.47 -17.97
C LEU A 6 -13.16 -12.08 -17.65
N LEU A 7 -12.81 -12.06 -16.36
CA LEU A 7 -11.46 -11.67 -15.92
C LEU A 7 -10.38 -12.62 -16.48
N PRO A 8 -10.49 -13.97 -16.33
CA PRO A 8 -9.53 -14.88 -16.92
C PRO A 8 -9.49 -14.79 -18.46
N ALA A 9 -10.65 -14.59 -19.12
CA ALA A 9 -10.69 -14.46 -20.57
C ALA A 9 -9.97 -13.21 -21.09
N ILE A 10 -10.12 -12.07 -20.42
CA ILE A 10 -9.38 -10.85 -20.74
C ILE A 10 -7.87 -11.06 -20.48
N GLN A 11 -7.50 -11.65 -19.34
CA GLN A 11 -6.09 -11.95 -19.02
C GLN A 11 -5.42 -12.84 -20.06
N THR A 12 -6.10 -13.92 -20.49
CA THR A 12 -5.56 -14.84 -21.51
C THR A 12 -5.45 -14.15 -22.88
N LYS A 13 -6.39 -13.28 -23.22
CA LYS A 13 -6.33 -12.49 -24.45
C LYS A 13 -5.18 -11.49 -24.47
N ILE A 14 -4.94 -10.80 -23.35
CA ILE A 14 -3.78 -9.88 -23.20
C ILE A 14 -2.45 -10.64 -23.32
N ASN A 15 -2.39 -11.87 -22.78
CA ASN A 15 -1.17 -12.68 -22.75
C ASN A 15 -1.01 -13.60 -23.99
N ASP A 16 -1.84 -13.46 -25.03
CA ASP A 16 -1.88 -14.33 -26.21
C ASP A 16 -1.94 -15.83 -25.85
N SER A 17 -2.71 -16.16 -24.80
CA SER A 17 -2.91 -17.52 -24.32
C SER A 17 -4.29 -18.06 -24.71
N SER A 18 -4.51 -19.38 -24.55
CA SER A 18 -5.79 -20.00 -24.85
C SER A 18 -6.88 -19.53 -23.89
N LEU A 19 -8.07 -19.23 -24.43
CA LEU A 19 -9.24 -18.89 -23.64
C LEU A 19 -9.64 -20.05 -22.70
N PRO A 20 -10.29 -19.76 -21.56
CA PRO A 20 -10.91 -20.80 -20.75
C PRO A 20 -11.93 -21.63 -21.54
N ASP A 21 -12.01 -22.94 -21.31
CA ASP A 21 -12.82 -23.89 -22.08
C ASP A 21 -14.30 -23.50 -22.23
N HIS A 22 -14.85 -22.80 -21.24
CA HIS A 22 -16.25 -22.34 -21.19
C HIS A 22 -16.46 -20.96 -21.86
N VAL A 23 -15.39 -20.31 -22.34
CA VAL A 23 -15.45 -19.00 -23.01
C VAL A 23 -15.20 -19.18 -24.51
N LYS A 24 -16.20 -18.85 -25.31
CA LYS A 24 -16.13 -19.02 -26.76
C LYS A 24 -15.26 -17.96 -27.45
N ASP A 25 -15.41 -16.70 -27.06
CA ASP A 25 -14.68 -15.57 -27.62
C ASP A 25 -14.73 -14.37 -26.67
N VAL A 26 -13.73 -13.50 -26.76
CA VAL A 26 -13.65 -12.21 -26.07
C VAL A 26 -13.25 -11.14 -27.08
N GLN A 27 -14.11 -10.15 -27.25
CA GLN A 27 -13.83 -8.98 -28.05
C GLN A 27 -13.46 -7.81 -27.13
N MET A 28 -12.29 -7.27 -27.32
CA MET A 28 -11.79 -6.12 -26.58
C MET A 28 -10.91 -5.26 -27.50
N GLU A 29 -10.95 -3.96 -27.29
CA GLU A 29 -10.17 -2.98 -28.04
C GLU A 29 -9.52 -2.00 -27.08
N GLY A 30 -8.23 -1.73 -27.24
CA GLY A 30 -7.49 -0.75 -26.46
C GLY A 30 -7.26 -1.13 -24.98
N ILE A 31 -7.43 -2.40 -24.59
CA ILE A 31 -7.19 -2.88 -23.23
C ILE A 31 -5.85 -3.62 -23.21
N GLU A 32 -4.90 -3.07 -22.44
CA GLU A 32 -3.58 -3.67 -22.26
C GLU A 32 -3.39 -4.29 -20.86
N HIS A 33 -4.18 -3.84 -19.88
CA HIS A 33 -4.06 -4.29 -18.50
C HIS A 33 -5.42 -4.60 -17.88
N ILE A 34 -5.47 -5.66 -17.05
CA ILE A 34 -6.61 -5.94 -16.19
C ILE A 34 -6.14 -6.14 -14.76
N LYS A 35 -6.84 -5.55 -13.80
CA LYS A 35 -6.48 -5.56 -12.38
C LYS A 35 -7.68 -5.90 -11.53
N LEU A 36 -7.56 -6.97 -10.75
CA LEU A 36 -8.53 -7.33 -9.73
C LEU A 36 -8.16 -6.64 -8.42
N ILE A 37 -9.10 -5.91 -7.86
CA ILE A 37 -9.00 -5.26 -6.55
C ILE A 37 -10.04 -5.93 -5.64
N ASP A 38 -9.58 -6.92 -4.90
CA ASP A 38 -10.37 -7.75 -3.99
C ASP A 38 -9.86 -7.66 -2.55
N ALA A 39 -10.61 -8.23 -1.62
CA ALA A 39 -10.29 -8.28 -0.20
C ALA A 39 -9.24 -9.34 0.18
N SER A 40 -8.60 -10.01 -0.78
CA SER A 40 -7.56 -11.00 -0.48
C SER A 40 -6.35 -10.36 0.20
N PRO A 41 -5.65 -11.07 1.09
CA PRO A 41 -4.47 -10.55 1.77
C PRO A 41 -3.37 -10.09 0.81
N ILE A 42 -2.64 -9.05 1.21
CA ILE A 42 -1.48 -8.55 0.47
C ILE A 42 -0.24 -9.37 0.85
N GLY A 43 -0.13 -10.57 0.28
CA GLY A 43 1.01 -11.45 0.52
C GLY A 43 1.10 -11.93 1.97
N ILE A 44 2.13 -12.72 2.27
CA ILE A 44 2.40 -13.31 3.58
C ILE A 44 3.71 -12.80 4.19
N ASN A 45 4.37 -11.84 3.54
CA ASN A 45 5.68 -11.37 3.97
C ASN A 45 5.54 -10.28 5.04
N ILE A 46 5.89 -10.62 6.28
CA ILE A 46 5.93 -9.70 7.43
C ILE A 46 6.84 -8.49 7.24
N ARG A 47 7.75 -8.54 6.27
CA ARG A 47 8.61 -7.41 5.90
C ARG A 47 7.92 -6.40 4.97
N SER A 48 6.74 -6.74 4.44
CA SER A 48 5.92 -5.81 3.67
C SER A 48 5.15 -4.91 4.63
N THR A 49 5.30 -3.61 4.47
CA THR A 49 4.57 -2.60 5.25
C THR A 49 3.75 -1.70 4.33
N VAL A 50 2.79 -0.98 4.89
CA VAL A 50 2.00 0.03 4.17
C VAL A 50 2.93 0.95 3.39
N ALA A 51 3.97 1.51 4.02
CA ALA A 51 4.92 2.42 3.37
C ALA A 51 5.70 1.78 2.21
N THR A 52 6.08 0.49 2.33
CA THR A 52 6.79 -0.21 1.24
C THR A 52 5.87 -0.54 0.09
N TYR A 53 4.64 -0.95 0.39
CA TYR A 53 3.68 -1.34 -0.63
C TYR A 53 3.31 -0.19 -1.58
N ILE A 54 3.16 1.02 -1.04
CA ILE A 54 2.90 2.24 -1.84
C ILE A 54 4.18 2.98 -2.26
N ASN A 55 5.36 2.39 -2.08
CA ASN A 55 6.67 2.98 -2.41
C ASN A 55 6.99 4.31 -1.70
N VAL A 56 6.38 4.61 -0.58
CA VAL A 56 6.72 5.77 0.26
C VAL A 56 8.04 5.55 0.97
N HIS A 57 8.29 4.36 1.48
CA HIS A 57 9.53 4.02 2.17
C HIS A 57 10.78 4.26 1.30
N ASP A 58 10.73 3.92 0.01
CA ASP A 58 11.83 4.14 -0.92
C ASP A 58 12.13 5.63 -1.14
N GLU A 59 11.10 6.45 -1.23
CA GLU A 59 11.27 7.90 -1.35
C GLU A 59 11.83 8.52 -0.05
N LEU A 60 11.37 8.05 1.10
CA LEU A 60 11.93 8.45 2.39
C LEU A 60 13.41 8.08 2.50
N ARG A 61 13.81 6.84 2.16
CA ARG A 61 15.21 6.42 2.16
C ARG A 61 16.09 7.31 1.29
N LYS A 62 15.62 7.66 0.08
CA LYS A 62 16.34 8.60 -0.82
C LYS A 62 16.46 9.99 -0.21
N ARG A 63 15.45 10.45 0.52
CA ARG A 63 15.46 11.75 1.19
C ARG A 63 16.42 11.76 2.39
N PHE A 64 16.37 10.73 3.24
CA PHE A 64 17.25 10.60 4.39
C PHE A 64 18.72 10.53 4.00
N ALA A 65 19.07 9.82 2.94
CA ALA A 65 20.44 9.75 2.41
C ALA A 65 21.01 11.12 1.96
N LYS A 66 20.14 12.11 1.70
CA LYS A 66 20.54 13.47 1.30
C LYS A 66 20.73 14.40 2.50
N THR A 67 20.43 14.00 3.72
CA THR A 67 20.61 14.81 4.93
C THR A 67 22.08 14.97 5.27
N GLU A 68 22.47 16.09 5.90
CA GLU A 68 23.87 16.33 6.30
C GLU A 68 24.36 15.28 7.29
N SER A 69 23.50 14.85 8.23
CA SER A 69 23.82 13.79 9.19
C SER A 69 24.05 12.42 8.53
N ALA A 70 23.36 12.09 7.45
CA ALA A 70 23.61 10.87 6.68
C ALA A 70 24.91 10.97 5.88
N LYS A 71 25.15 12.08 5.20
CA LYS A 71 26.36 12.32 4.41
C LYS A 71 27.62 12.27 5.27
N SER A 72 27.62 12.92 6.44
CA SER A 72 28.76 12.91 7.36
C SER A 72 29.12 11.50 7.86
N LYS A 73 28.14 10.59 7.90
CA LYS A 73 28.33 9.17 8.29
C LYS A 73 28.52 8.25 7.09
N GLY A 74 28.48 8.77 5.87
CA GLY A 74 28.60 7.99 4.64
C GLY A 74 27.40 7.07 4.33
N TYR A 75 26.22 7.33 4.92
CA TYR A 75 25.04 6.53 4.67
C TYR A 75 24.41 6.82 3.30
N LYS A 76 24.07 5.76 2.59
CA LYS A 76 23.37 5.76 1.31
C LYS A 76 21.90 5.33 1.51
N ALA A 77 21.06 5.51 0.49
CA ALA A 77 19.65 5.11 0.56
C ALA A 77 19.43 3.62 0.90
N GLY A 78 20.34 2.74 0.48
CA GLY A 78 20.32 1.32 0.83
C GLY A 78 20.52 1.06 2.33
N ASP A 79 21.31 1.87 3.02
CA ASP A 79 21.59 1.70 4.45
C ASP A 79 20.35 1.94 5.33
N PHE A 80 19.35 2.68 4.82
CA PHE A 80 18.06 2.93 5.47
C PHE A 80 17.01 1.84 5.18
N SER A 81 17.36 0.76 4.48
CA SER A 81 16.45 -0.38 4.33
C SER A 81 16.44 -1.23 5.60
N TYR A 82 15.29 -1.43 6.20
CA TYR A 82 15.17 -2.38 7.32
C TYR A 82 15.28 -3.84 6.87
N ASN A 83 15.26 -4.14 5.57
CA ASN A 83 15.45 -5.50 5.05
C ASN A 83 16.92 -5.87 4.86
N THR A 84 17.73 -4.94 4.37
CA THR A 84 19.12 -5.22 3.96
C THR A 84 20.13 -4.16 4.38
N GLY A 85 19.65 -3.04 4.95
CA GLY A 85 20.50 -1.89 5.26
C GLY A 85 21.28 -2.03 6.57
N LYS A 86 22.32 -1.22 6.71
CA LYS A 86 23.19 -1.19 7.92
C LYS A 86 22.47 -0.67 9.16
N LEU A 87 21.39 0.12 8.97
CA LEU A 87 20.62 0.73 10.06
C LEU A 87 19.45 -0.16 10.53
N ARG A 88 19.33 -1.39 10.01
CA ARG A 88 18.31 -2.34 10.49
C ARG A 88 18.64 -2.80 11.91
N CYS A 89 17.63 -3.19 12.64
CA CYS A 89 17.80 -3.77 13.98
C CYS A 89 18.57 -5.11 13.88
N PRO A 90 19.71 -5.27 14.58
CA PRO A 90 20.49 -6.49 14.50
C PRO A 90 19.86 -7.66 15.26
N VAL A 91 18.96 -7.40 16.22
CA VAL A 91 18.33 -8.43 17.05
C VAL A 91 17.23 -9.16 16.30
N CYS A 92 16.32 -8.42 15.64
CA CYS A 92 15.22 -9.01 14.86
C CYS A 92 15.51 -9.03 13.35
N ASP A 93 16.70 -8.65 12.93
CA ASP A 93 17.07 -8.56 11.51
C ASP A 93 16.07 -7.73 10.66
N GLY A 94 15.48 -6.69 11.28
CA GLY A 94 14.55 -5.77 10.66
C GLY A 94 13.12 -6.29 10.50
N THR A 95 12.74 -7.41 11.13
CA THR A 95 11.34 -7.89 11.14
C THR A 95 10.47 -7.11 12.10
N GLY A 96 11.05 -6.53 13.16
CA GLY A 96 10.31 -5.87 14.24
C GLY A 96 9.82 -6.82 15.32
N ILE A 97 9.78 -8.12 15.04
CA ILE A 97 9.33 -9.18 15.94
C ILE A 97 10.39 -10.25 16.13
N ILE A 98 10.27 -11.04 17.19
CA ILE A 98 11.04 -12.26 17.42
C ILE A 98 10.07 -13.39 17.75
N ASN A 99 10.38 -14.59 17.27
CA ASN A 99 9.64 -15.80 17.58
C ASN A 99 10.21 -16.43 18.84
N LEU A 100 9.36 -16.71 19.81
CA LEU A 100 9.69 -17.50 20.97
C LEU A 100 9.24 -18.93 20.75
N ASP A 101 10.20 -19.85 20.64
CA ASP A 101 9.94 -21.29 20.68
C ASP A 101 9.62 -21.67 22.14
N VAL A 102 8.34 -21.89 22.42
CA VAL A 102 7.87 -22.36 23.71
C VAL A 102 7.47 -23.82 23.57
N GLN A 103 8.25 -24.74 24.18
CA GLN A 103 7.96 -26.17 24.13
C GLN A 103 6.46 -26.46 24.35
N PHE A 104 5.87 -27.23 23.44
CA PHE A 104 4.46 -27.67 23.45
C PHE A 104 3.41 -26.57 23.16
N LEU A 105 3.79 -25.33 22.80
CA LEU A 105 2.88 -24.29 22.37
C LEU A 105 3.23 -23.88 20.93
N PRO A 106 2.26 -23.30 20.19
CA PRO A 106 2.59 -22.63 18.91
C PRO A 106 3.61 -21.53 19.14
N ASP A 107 4.46 -21.27 18.14
CA ASP A 107 5.39 -20.16 18.16
C ASP A 107 4.69 -18.85 18.50
N VAL A 108 5.19 -18.14 19.50
CA VAL A 108 4.64 -16.88 19.96
C VAL A 108 5.49 -15.74 19.38
N GLU A 109 4.87 -14.92 18.54
CA GLU A 109 5.48 -13.70 18.04
C GLU A 109 5.37 -12.57 19.06
N ILE A 110 6.49 -12.00 19.44
CA ILE A 110 6.53 -10.83 20.32
C ILE A 110 7.29 -9.67 19.67
N PRO A 111 6.96 -8.40 19.99
CA PRO A 111 7.75 -7.26 19.57
C PRO A 111 9.22 -7.43 19.97
N CYS A 112 10.14 -7.13 19.09
CA CYS A 112 11.57 -7.19 19.36
C CYS A 112 11.92 -6.32 20.58
N PRO A 113 12.61 -6.86 21.62
CA PRO A 113 12.90 -6.13 22.84
C PRO A 113 13.86 -4.94 22.64
N ASP A 114 14.69 -4.96 21.60
CA ASP A 114 15.63 -3.88 21.31
C ASP A 114 14.99 -2.73 20.53
N CYS A 115 14.33 -3.00 19.41
CA CYS A 115 13.71 -1.98 18.57
C CYS A 115 12.22 -1.76 18.84
N ARG A 116 11.57 -2.57 19.67
CA ARG A 116 10.16 -2.47 20.05
C ARG A 116 9.19 -2.38 18.86
N GLY A 117 9.51 -3.10 17.77
CA GLY A 117 8.71 -3.07 16.54
C GLY A 117 9.20 -2.09 15.48
N ALA A 118 10.05 -1.12 15.82
CA ALA A 118 10.51 -0.07 14.90
C ALA A 118 11.39 -0.58 13.74
N ARG A 119 11.86 -1.84 13.77
CA ARG A 119 12.67 -2.51 12.73
C ARG A 119 14.08 -1.95 12.53
N TYR A 120 14.42 -0.83 13.16
CA TYR A 120 15.69 -0.12 13.03
C TYR A 120 16.53 -0.20 14.30
N ALA A 121 17.84 -0.14 14.14
CA ALA A 121 18.76 0.08 15.24
C ALA A 121 18.66 1.53 15.74
N LYS A 122 18.92 1.76 17.03
CA LYS A 122 18.93 3.10 17.67
C LYS A 122 19.81 4.13 16.95
N LEU A 123 20.81 3.68 16.20
CA LEU A 123 21.64 4.56 15.36
C LEU A 123 20.85 5.28 14.26
N ALA A 124 19.72 4.72 13.82
CA ALA A 124 18.87 5.34 12.82
C ALA A 124 18.20 6.63 13.33
N ASP A 125 17.95 6.72 14.65
CA ASP A 125 17.35 7.91 15.28
C ASP A 125 18.26 9.14 15.26
N ASN A 126 19.56 8.93 15.07
CA ASN A 126 20.54 10.00 14.96
C ASN A 126 20.57 10.68 13.58
N VAL A 127 19.82 10.15 12.62
CA VAL A 127 19.70 10.75 11.28
C VAL A 127 18.32 11.37 11.18
N LYS A 128 18.28 12.70 11.18
CA LYS A 128 17.03 13.45 11.15
C LYS A 128 16.82 14.13 9.78
N TYR A 129 15.61 13.99 9.28
CA TYR A 129 15.07 14.83 8.23
C TYR A 129 14.42 16.06 8.88
N ILE A 130 14.75 17.25 8.43
CA ILE A 130 14.16 18.50 8.91
C ILE A 130 13.11 18.93 7.88
N SER A 131 11.86 19.04 8.33
CA SER A 131 10.74 19.54 7.55
C SER A 131 10.87 21.05 7.30
N LYS A 132 10.11 21.60 6.37
CA LYS A 132 10.05 23.05 6.16
C LYS A 132 9.49 23.82 7.35
N SER A 133 8.71 23.17 8.23
CA SER A 133 8.24 23.76 9.49
C SER A 133 9.31 23.80 10.57
N GLY A 134 10.49 23.21 10.33
CA GLY A 134 11.59 23.16 11.31
C GLY A 134 11.55 21.95 12.24
N GLU A 135 10.56 21.08 12.11
CA GLU A 135 10.47 19.83 12.88
C GLU A 135 11.44 18.80 12.35
N ALA A 136 12.07 18.04 13.25
CA ALA A 136 13.08 17.04 12.92
C ALA A 136 12.56 15.63 13.21
N PHE A 137 12.53 14.75 12.19
CA PHE A 137 12.04 13.38 12.28
C PHE A 137 13.12 12.39 11.86
N SER A 138 13.26 11.28 12.58
CA SER A 138 14.00 10.11 12.10
C SER A 138 13.11 9.24 11.22
N LEU A 139 13.74 8.31 10.47
CA LEU A 139 12.97 7.37 9.66
C LEU A 139 12.14 6.40 10.53
N PRO A 140 12.66 5.83 11.64
CA PRO A 140 11.82 5.06 12.57
C PRO A 140 10.59 5.83 13.06
N GLU A 141 10.76 7.08 13.53
CA GLU A 141 9.65 7.92 13.97
C GLU A 141 8.59 8.11 12.88
N LEU A 142 8.99 8.34 11.63
CA LEU A 142 8.02 8.46 10.53
C LEU A 142 7.31 7.14 10.26
N MET A 143 7.99 6.00 10.39
CA MET A 143 7.37 4.67 10.19
C MET A 143 6.33 4.34 11.28
N GLU A 144 6.48 4.87 12.48
CA GLU A 144 5.53 4.71 13.59
C GLU A 144 4.32 5.66 13.50
N MET A 145 4.40 6.71 12.67
CA MET A 145 3.31 7.65 12.50
C MET A 145 2.14 7.05 11.72
N ASP A 146 0.92 7.42 12.12
CA ASP A 146 -0.24 7.25 11.27
C ASP A 146 -0.14 8.12 10.01
N ILE A 147 -0.86 7.73 8.96
CA ILE A 147 -0.80 8.39 7.65
C ILE A 147 -1.18 9.87 7.73
N ASN A 148 -2.15 10.25 8.58
CA ASN A 148 -2.58 11.64 8.74
C ASN A 148 -1.46 12.50 9.34
N SER A 149 -0.75 11.97 10.34
CA SER A 149 0.40 12.62 10.99
C SER A 149 1.61 12.68 10.05
N ALA A 150 1.92 11.56 9.38
CA ALA A 150 3.00 11.48 8.40
C ALA A 150 2.78 12.44 7.20
N LEU A 151 1.53 12.64 6.78
CA LEU A 151 1.16 13.59 5.72
C LEU A 151 1.52 15.04 6.13
N LYS A 152 1.30 15.40 7.39
CA LYS A 152 1.68 16.71 7.93
C LYS A 152 3.20 16.85 8.00
N ALA A 153 3.88 15.84 8.55
CA ALA A 153 5.34 15.81 8.71
C ALA A 153 6.09 15.85 7.36
N CYS A 154 5.54 15.19 6.32
CA CYS A 154 6.14 15.07 5.00
C CYS A 154 5.54 16.01 3.95
N LYS A 155 4.84 17.07 4.34
CA LYS A 155 4.11 17.98 3.43
C LYS A 155 4.99 18.57 2.31
N ASP A 156 6.25 18.77 2.56
CA ASP A 156 7.22 19.31 1.58
C ASP A 156 7.85 18.22 0.68
N LEU A 157 7.61 16.95 0.94
CA LEU A 157 8.04 15.83 0.10
C LEU A 157 6.93 15.48 -0.89
N LYS A 158 6.90 16.17 -2.04
CA LYS A 158 5.80 16.13 -3.02
C LYS A 158 5.30 14.71 -3.32
N ILE A 159 6.20 13.78 -3.67
CA ILE A 159 5.83 12.40 -4.04
C ILE A 159 5.22 11.65 -2.83
N VAL A 160 5.86 11.77 -1.66
CA VAL A 160 5.38 11.15 -0.41
C VAL A 160 4.02 11.71 -0.05
N SER A 161 3.89 13.03 -0.02
CA SER A 161 2.63 13.71 0.33
C SER A 161 1.49 13.33 -0.61
N GLN A 162 1.74 13.23 -1.92
CA GLN A 162 0.72 12.79 -2.89
C GLN A 162 0.24 11.37 -2.60
N ARG A 163 1.15 10.42 -2.36
CA ARG A 163 0.80 9.02 -2.06
C ARG A 163 0.04 8.90 -0.74
N LEU A 164 0.50 9.60 0.31
CA LEU A 164 -0.19 9.60 1.61
C LEU A 164 -1.59 10.24 1.51
N LYS A 165 -1.76 11.26 0.67
CA LYS A 165 -3.07 11.88 0.45
C LYS A 165 -4.06 10.91 -0.21
N VAL A 166 -3.60 10.07 -1.13
CA VAL A 166 -4.44 9.00 -1.72
C VAL A 166 -4.93 8.04 -0.62
N LEU A 167 -4.03 7.57 0.26
CA LEU A 167 -4.42 6.70 1.39
C LEU A 167 -5.41 7.39 2.33
N GLN A 168 -5.18 8.66 2.66
CA GLN A 168 -6.11 9.43 3.49
C GLN A 168 -7.50 9.51 2.83
N ASN A 169 -7.55 9.80 1.53
CA ASN A 169 -8.81 9.86 0.78
C ASN A 169 -9.53 8.50 0.70
N LEU A 170 -8.80 7.39 0.79
CA LEU A 170 -9.37 6.04 0.84
C LEU A 170 -9.74 5.59 2.27
N GLY A 171 -9.81 6.51 3.24
CA GLY A 171 -10.16 6.19 4.63
C GLY A 171 -9.10 5.43 5.40
N LEU A 172 -7.85 5.33 4.90
CA LEU A 172 -6.74 4.62 5.54
C LEU A 172 -5.83 5.53 6.38
N GLY A 173 -6.30 6.75 6.70
CA GLY A 173 -5.52 7.76 7.41
C GLY A 173 -5.03 7.37 8.81
N TYR A 174 -5.67 6.39 9.44
CA TYR A 174 -5.34 5.88 10.76
C TYR A 174 -4.25 4.80 10.78
N LEU A 175 -4.00 4.13 9.64
CA LEU A 175 -2.95 3.11 9.55
C LEU A 175 -1.57 3.74 9.75
N THR A 176 -0.66 3.00 10.40
CA THR A 176 0.73 3.44 10.52
C THR A 176 1.53 3.10 9.25
N LEU A 177 2.55 3.89 8.95
CA LEU A 177 3.42 3.63 7.79
C LEU A 177 4.16 2.29 7.92
N GLY A 178 4.53 1.91 9.14
CA GLY A 178 5.22 0.66 9.46
C GLY A 178 4.32 -0.54 9.63
N GLU A 179 3.01 -0.39 9.52
CA GLU A 179 2.05 -1.48 9.70
C GLU A 179 2.24 -2.57 8.67
N GLU A 180 2.20 -3.81 9.12
CA GLU A 180 2.44 -4.99 8.28
C GLU A 180 1.25 -5.28 7.38
N THR A 181 1.51 -5.47 6.10
CA THR A 181 0.41 -5.71 5.13
C THR A 181 -0.33 -7.03 5.33
N PRO A 182 0.27 -8.14 5.86
CA PRO A 182 -0.48 -9.36 6.16
C PRO A 182 -1.50 -9.22 7.30
N GLY A 183 -1.31 -8.25 8.21
CA GLY A 183 -2.22 -7.99 9.33
C GLY A 183 -3.43 -7.14 8.99
N LEU A 184 -3.50 -6.58 7.79
CA LEU A 184 -4.59 -5.72 7.37
C LEU A 184 -5.90 -6.51 7.18
N SER A 185 -7.01 -5.90 7.55
CA SER A 185 -8.34 -6.42 7.20
C SER A 185 -8.53 -6.46 5.68
N GLY A 186 -9.49 -7.28 5.22
CA GLY A 186 -9.77 -7.42 3.79
C GLY A 186 -10.07 -6.08 3.10
N GLY A 187 -10.88 -5.23 3.74
CA GLY A 187 -11.19 -3.90 3.19
C GLY A 187 -9.99 -2.95 3.18
N GLU A 188 -9.11 -2.98 4.20
CA GLU A 188 -7.86 -2.21 4.21
C GLU A 188 -6.91 -2.68 3.12
N ALA A 189 -6.73 -4.01 2.98
CA ALA A 189 -5.91 -4.59 1.94
C ALA A 189 -6.41 -4.19 0.54
N GLN A 190 -7.70 -4.24 0.30
CA GLN A 190 -8.32 -3.85 -0.94
C GLN A 190 -8.07 -2.37 -1.28
N ARG A 191 -8.32 -1.46 -0.33
CA ARG A 191 -8.06 -0.02 -0.51
C ARG A 191 -6.57 0.29 -0.67
N LEU A 192 -5.69 -0.46 0.01
CA LEU A 192 -4.25 -0.31 -0.16
C LEU A 192 -3.79 -0.76 -1.56
N LYS A 193 -4.36 -1.86 -2.10
CA LYS A 193 -4.16 -2.28 -3.50
C LYS A 193 -4.57 -1.17 -4.46
N LEU A 194 -5.76 -0.61 -4.28
CA LEU A 194 -6.24 0.51 -5.07
C LEU A 194 -5.28 1.71 -5.01
N ALA A 195 -4.85 2.11 -3.80
CA ALA A 195 -3.90 3.21 -3.62
C ALA A 195 -2.59 3.00 -4.39
N SER A 196 -2.10 1.75 -4.47
CA SER A 196 -0.87 1.42 -5.18
C SER A 196 -0.99 1.58 -6.69
N GLU A 197 -2.20 1.50 -7.23
CA GLU A 197 -2.49 1.68 -8.66
C GLU A 197 -2.78 3.13 -9.03
N MET A 198 -3.21 3.94 -8.06
CA MET A 198 -3.41 5.37 -8.27
C MET A 198 -2.08 6.06 -8.63
N GLY A 199 -2.09 6.84 -9.72
CA GLY A 199 -0.89 7.54 -10.19
C GLY A 199 0.00 6.78 -11.17
N LYS A 200 -0.36 5.55 -11.53
CA LYS A 200 0.17 4.84 -12.72
C LYS A 200 -0.66 5.22 -13.95
N GLY A 201 -0.17 4.93 -15.15
CA GLY A 201 -0.99 5.04 -16.37
C GLY A 201 -2.25 4.18 -16.21
N GLN A 202 -3.41 4.79 -16.39
CA GLN A 202 -4.72 4.16 -16.17
C GLN A 202 -5.52 4.00 -17.47
N ALA A 203 -5.17 4.78 -18.48
CA ALA A 203 -5.66 4.55 -19.83
C ALA A 203 -5.35 3.10 -20.24
N ASP A 204 -6.22 2.46 -20.98
CA ASP A 204 -6.09 1.09 -21.46
C ASP A 204 -6.11 0.01 -20.35
N SER A 205 -6.58 0.37 -19.15
CA SER A 205 -6.69 -0.54 -18.01
C SER A 205 -8.15 -0.83 -17.65
N VAL A 206 -8.44 -2.10 -17.33
CA VAL A 206 -9.70 -2.52 -16.71
C VAL A 206 -9.45 -2.80 -15.24
N PHE A 207 -10.18 -2.14 -14.36
CA PHE A 207 -10.21 -2.40 -12.93
C PHE A 207 -11.48 -3.16 -12.58
N VAL A 208 -11.34 -4.31 -11.94
CA VAL A 208 -12.45 -5.10 -11.41
C VAL A 208 -12.41 -5.01 -9.90
N PHE A 209 -13.47 -4.49 -9.31
CA PHE A 209 -13.63 -4.38 -7.84
C PHE A 209 -14.65 -5.42 -7.38
N ASP A 210 -14.27 -6.17 -6.34
CA ASP A 210 -15.13 -7.17 -5.71
C ASP A 210 -15.53 -6.67 -4.32
N GLU A 211 -16.80 -6.28 -4.17
CA GLU A 211 -17.41 -5.74 -2.94
C GLU A 211 -16.57 -4.63 -2.25
N PRO A 212 -16.22 -3.55 -2.95
CA PRO A 212 -15.26 -2.55 -2.46
C PRO A 212 -15.77 -1.72 -1.27
N THR A 213 -17.06 -1.81 -0.94
CA THR A 213 -17.66 -1.07 0.18
C THR A 213 -17.68 -1.84 1.50
N ILE A 214 -17.24 -3.12 1.49
CA ILE A 214 -17.18 -3.93 2.71
C ILE A 214 -16.35 -3.24 3.81
N GLY A 215 -17.00 -3.08 4.98
CA GLY A 215 -16.37 -2.50 6.16
C GLY A 215 -16.12 -0.98 6.09
N LEU A 216 -16.68 -0.29 5.09
CA LEU A 216 -16.66 1.16 5.02
C LEU A 216 -17.80 1.78 5.83
N HIS A 217 -17.49 2.91 6.47
CA HIS A 217 -18.53 3.78 6.99
C HIS A 217 -19.25 4.50 5.82
N PRO A 218 -20.58 4.74 5.89
CA PRO A 218 -21.30 5.39 4.80
C PRO A 218 -20.68 6.69 4.27
N LEU A 219 -20.03 7.48 5.12
CA LEU A 219 -19.33 8.70 4.72
C LEU A 219 -18.08 8.42 3.85
N ASP A 220 -17.46 7.25 4.01
CA ASP A 220 -16.28 6.87 3.23
C ASP A 220 -16.65 6.28 1.87
N VAL A 221 -17.89 5.79 1.72
CA VAL A 221 -18.42 5.29 0.43
C VAL A 221 -18.39 6.38 -0.63
N GLN A 222 -18.80 7.61 -0.29
CA GLN A 222 -18.77 8.72 -1.25
C GLN A 222 -17.35 8.99 -1.75
N THR A 223 -16.38 8.95 -0.85
CA THR A 223 -14.96 9.13 -1.22
C THR A 223 -14.46 8.03 -2.16
N LEU A 224 -14.95 6.80 -1.97
CA LEU A 224 -14.62 5.68 -2.87
C LEU A 224 -15.25 5.88 -4.25
N LEU A 225 -16.50 6.36 -4.32
CA LEU A 225 -17.17 6.71 -5.59
C LEU A 225 -16.39 7.80 -6.34
N ASP A 226 -15.89 8.82 -5.65
CA ASP A 226 -15.06 9.87 -6.24
C ASP A 226 -13.74 9.32 -6.82
N VAL A 227 -13.19 8.27 -6.19
CA VAL A 227 -12.02 7.56 -6.71
C VAL A 227 -12.36 6.78 -7.98
N PHE A 228 -13.50 6.09 -8.03
CA PHE A 228 -13.95 5.42 -9.26
C PHE A 228 -14.16 6.41 -10.40
N GLN A 229 -14.80 7.54 -10.12
CA GLN A 229 -14.95 8.60 -11.12
C GLN A 229 -13.60 9.12 -11.62
N THR A 230 -12.61 9.24 -10.73
CA THR A 230 -11.26 9.64 -11.10
C THR A 230 -10.59 8.61 -12.03
N LEU A 231 -10.77 7.30 -11.77
CA LEU A 231 -10.25 6.24 -12.64
C LEU A 231 -10.88 6.33 -14.05
N VAL A 232 -12.21 6.46 -14.11
CA VAL A 232 -12.94 6.60 -15.38
C VAL A 232 -12.49 7.85 -16.14
N ASN A 233 -12.38 8.99 -15.46
CA ASN A 233 -11.91 10.24 -16.06
C ASN A 233 -10.47 10.15 -16.60
N ASN A 234 -9.65 9.26 -16.04
CA ASN A 234 -8.29 8.98 -16.52
C ASN A 234 -8.24 7.92 -17.64
N GLY A 235 -9.39 7.52 -18.16
CA GLY A 235 -9.51 6.60 -19.29
C GLY A 235 -9.55 5.11 -18.90
N ALA A 236 -9.64 4.78 -17.62
CA ALA A 236 -9.82 3.39 -17.19
C ALA A 236 -11.26 2.91 -17.39
N THR A 237 -11.42 1.61 -17.65
CA THR A 237 -12.71 0.92 -17.53
C THR A 237 -12.84 0.36 -16.10
N VAL A 238 -13.97 0.64 -15.45
CA VAL A 238 -14.22 0.20 -14.07
C VAL A 238 -15.41 -0.75 -14.06
N ILE A 239 -15.22 -1.95 -13.52
CA ILE A 239 -16.25 -2.97 -13.31
C ILE A 239 -16.35 -3.19 -11.80
N ILE A 240 -17.55 -3.06 -11.25
CA ILE A 240 -17.78 -3.18 -9.80
C ILE A 240 -18.80 -4.28 -9.56
N ILE A 241 -18.46 -5.22 -8.67
CA ILE A 241 -19.35 -6.25 -8.15
C ILE A 241 -19.80 -5.75 -6.78
N GLU A 242 -21.09 -5.48 -6.61
CA GLU A 242 -21.65 -4.90 -5.39
C GLU A 242 -23.04 -5.46 -5.08
N HIS A 243 -23.40 -5.42 -3.81
CA HIS A 243 -24.70 -5.82 -3.29
C HIS A 243 -25.45 -4.67 -2.62
N ASP A 244 -24.78 -3.59 -2.26
CA ASP A 244 -25.39 -2.38 -1.71
C ASP A 244 -26.13 -1.62 -2.79
N LEU A 245 -27.47 -1.52 -2.66
CA LEU A 245 -28.33 -0.88 -3.65
C LEU A 245 -28.08 0.62 -3.79
N ASP A 246 -27.73 1.31 -2.71
CA ASP A 246 -27.47 2.75 -2.74
C ASP A 246 -26.18 3.03 -3.54
N VAL A 247 -25.18 2.15 -3.38
CA VAL A 247 -23.93 2.22 -4.14
C VAL A 247 -24.17 1.90 -5.61
N ILE A 248 -24.92 0.83 -5.91
CA ILE A 248 -25.26 0.45 -7.29
C ILE A 248 -25.98 1.59 -8.00
N LEU A 249 -26.99 2.20 -7.35
CA LEU A 249 -27.72 3.33 -7.91
C LEU A 249 -26.82 4.55 -8.15
N SER A 250 -25.88 4.81 -7.27
CA SER A 250 -24.90 5.89 -7.44
C SER A 250 -23.95 5.64 -8.60
N LEU A 251 -23.58 4.37 -8.87
CA LEU A 251 -22.68 3.98 -9.96
C LEU A 251 -23.32 4.05 -11.34
N ILE A 252 -24.66 3.90 -11.46
CA ILE A 252 -25.37 4.00 -12.75
C ILE A 252 -25.25 5.40 -13.37
N HIS A 253 -24.93 6.40 -12.58
CA HIS A 253 -24.82 7.79 -13.01
C HIS A 253 -23.36 8.26 -13.22
N ILE A 254 -22.40 7.35 -13.09
CA ILE A 254 -20.99 7.56 -13.45
C ILE A 254 -20.72 7.04 -14.86
#